data_791cbac81e63e5b970f0d8a8ef7089d6
#
_entry.id   791cbac81e63e5b970f0d8a8ef7089d6
#
_cell.length_a   1.000
_cell.length_b   1.000
_cell.length_c   1.000
_cell.angle_alpha   90.00
_cell.angle_beta   90.00
_cell.angle_gamma   90.00
#
_symmetry.space_group_name_H-M   'P 1'
#
loop_
_entity.id
_entity.type
_entity.pdbx_description
1 polymer ?
#
loop_
_entity_poly.entity_id
_entity_poly.type
_entity_poly.pdbx_seq_one_letter_code
_entity_poly.pdbx_strand_id
1 'polypeptide(L)'
;QEEDGSWYGRWGVCYIYGTWAALTGMKACGVSQNHPAVKKAIRWLKSIQNEDGSWGESCKSAEVKTYVPLSYGTLVQTAWAAEALLQYEKPHHQAVTKGISFLIENRHYEGDAFSYPTGIGLPKQFYIRYHSYPYVFSLLALSTFMKVSEKEEEK
;
A
#
# COMPACT_ATOMS: atom_id res chain seq x y z
N GLN A 1 -1.08 2.17 16.53
CA GLN A 1 -1.32 0.90 15.81
C GLN A 1 -2.59 0.25 16.32
N GLU A 2 -3.45 -0.14 15.41
CA GLU A 2 -4.70 -0.82 15.71
C GLU A 2 -4.45 -2.27 16.17
N GLU A 3 -5.50 -2.90 16.72
CA GLU A 3 -5.41 -4.28 17.21
C GLU A 3 -5.11 -5.29 16.09
N ASP A 4 -5.56 -5.07 14.86
CA ASP A 4 -5.27 -5.91 13.70
C ASP A 4 -3.84 -5.74 13.15
N GLY A 5 -3.16 -4.67 13.52
CA GLY A 5 -1.79 -4.33 13.11
C GLY A 5 -1.69 -3.18 12.13
N SER A 6 -2.78 -2.66 11.62
CA SER A 6 -2.83 -1.50 10.75
C SER A 6 -2.59 -0.17 11.49
N TRP A 7 -2.47 0.92 10.75
CA TRP A 7 -2.57 2.29 11.26
C TRP A 7 -3.58 3.07 10.45
N TYR A 8 -4.42 3.83 11.14
CA TYR A 8 -5.32 4.77 10.49
C TYR A 8 -4.58 5.99 9.97
N GLY A 9 -4.76 6.30 8.69
CA GLY A 9 -4.25 7.51 8.05
C GLY A 9 -5.35 8.53 7.81
N ARG A 10 -5.04 9.80 8.00
CA ARG A 10 -6.03 10.88 7.94
C ARG A 10 -6.24 11.45 6.54
N TRP A 11 -5.19 11.48 5.71
CA TRP A 11 -5.21 12.17 4.41
C TRP A 11 -5.41 11.23 3.23
N GLY A 12 -4.88 10.02 3.31
CA GLY A 12 -5.19 8.94 2.37
C GLY A 12 -6.25 8.01 2.93
N VAL A 13 -6.95 7.31 2.07
CA VAL A 13 -7.90 6.24 2.41
C VAL A 13 -7.10 4.98 2.76
N CYS A 14 -7.29 4.44 3.88
CA CYS A 14 -7.21 4.96 5.27
C CYS A 14 -6.14 4.16 5.97
N TYR A 15 -6.41 2.81 6.13
CA TYR A 15 -5.53 1.89 6.86
C TYR A 15 -4.36 1.43 6.01
N ILE A 16 -4.53 1.21 4.69
CA ILE A 16 -3.42 0.92 3.77
C ILE A 16 -2.46 2.11 3.74
N TYR A 17 -2.98 3.33 3.56
CA TYR A 17 -2.18 4.55 3.57
C TYR A 17 -1.44 4.76 4.89
N GLY A 18 -2.15 4.65 6.02
CA GLY A 18 -1.56 4.86 7.34
C GLY A 18 -0.50 3.82 7.67
N THR A 19 -0.72 2.56 7.27
CA THR A 19 0.24 1.47 7.47
C THR A 19 1.48 1.65 6.59
N TRP A 20 1.32 2.07 5.33
CA TRP A 20 2.43 2.45 4.46
C TRP A 20 3.28 3.57 5.08
N ALA A 21 2.64 4.66 5.49
CA ALA A 21 3.35 5.80 6.08
C ALA A 21 4.09 5.42 7.37
N ALA A 22 3.47 4.59 8.22
CA ALA A 22 4.10 4.10 9.45
C ALA A 22 5.31 3.20 9.15
N LEU A 23 5.17 2.20 8.27
CA LEU A 23 6.25 1.26 7.96
C LEU A 23 7.43 1.93 7.27
N THR A 24 7.19 2.83 6.32
CA THR A 24 8.25 3.59 5.66
C THR A 24 8.97 4.52 6.63
N GLY A 25 8.24 5.23 7.49
CA GLY A 25 8.81 6.06 8.54
C GLY A 25 9.62 5.25 9.56
N MET A 26 9.09 4.13 10.05
CA MET A 26 9.80 3.23 10.97
C MET A 26 11.10 2.70 10.35
N LYS A 27 11.07 2.33 9.07
CA LYS A 27 12.28 1.89 8.36
C LYS A 27 13.32 3.00 8.27
N ALA A 28 12.91 4.21 7.92
CA ALA A 28 13.80 5.37 7.86
C ALA A 28 14.45 5.69 9.22
N CYS A 29 13.74 5.42 10.32
CA CYS A 29 14.28 5.53 11.69
C CYS A 29 15.10 4.32 12.15
N GLY A 30 15.38 3.34 11.27
CA GLY A 30 16.20 2.18 11.60
C GLY A 30 15.49 1.10 12.44
N VAL A 31 14.16 1.14 12.54
CA VAL A 31 13.42 0.12 13.30
C VAL A 31 13.54 -1.24 12.61
N SER A 32 13.93 -2.24 13.41
CA SER A 32 14.15 -3.60 12.94
C SER A 32 12.87 -4.27 12.43
N GLN A 33 12.99 -5.11 11.41
CA GLN A 33 11.90 -6.00 10.99
C GLN A 33 11.39 -6.93 12.09
N ASN A 34 12.21 -7.17 13.12
CA ASN A 34 11.82 -7.99 14.26
C ASN A 34 10.95 -7.26 15.28
N HIS A 35 10.79 -5.95 15.15
CA HIS A 35 9.91 -5.19 16.02
C HIS A 35 8.47 -5.70 15.96
N PRO A 36 7.79 -5.92 17.09
CA PRO A 36 6.43 -6.51 17.12
C PRO A 36 5.42 -5.77 16.24
N ALA A 37 5.45 -4.44 16.27
CA ALA A 37 4.55 -3.61 15.47
C ALA A 37 4.79 -3.78 13.96
N VAL A 38 6.04 -3.87 13.51
CA VAL A 38 6.40 -4.13 12.11
C VAL A 38 5.89 -5.49 11.67
N LYS A 39 6.18 -6.55 12.45
CA LYS A 39 5.70 -7.91 12.15
C LYS A 39 4.17 -7.99 12.04
N LYS A 40 3.47 -7.28 12.90
CA LYS A 40 2.01 -7.27 12.92
C LYS A 40 1.43 -6.57 11.68
N ALA A 41 1.99 -5.43 11.29
CA ALA A 41 1.59 -4.68 10.12
C ALA A 41 1.87 -5.42 8.79
N ILE A 42 3.03 -6.07 8.69
CA ILE A 42 3.38 -6.88 7.52
C ILE A 42 2.39 -8.05 7.36
N ARG A 43 2.06 -8.74 8.46
CA ARG A 43 1.04 -9.81 8.42
C ARG A 43 -0.32 -9.27 7.98
N TRP A 44 -0.73 -8.12 8.51
CA TRP A 44 -1.98 -7.47 8.12
C TRP A 44 -2.01 -7.14 6.63
N LEU A 45 -0.99 -6.45 6.09
CA LEU A 45 -0.92 -6.15 4.65
C LEU A 45 -1.03 -7.41 3.78
N LYS A 46 -0.32 -8.47 4.17
CA LYS A 46 -0.38 -9.74 3.43
C LYS A 46 -1.76 -10.40 3.50
N SER A 47 -2.47 -10.27 4.63
CA SER A 47 -3.78 -10.91 4.83
C SER A 47 -4.91 -10.23 4.06
N ILE A 48 -4.73 -8.97 3.64
CA ILE A 48 -5.73 -8.20 2.89
C ILE A 48 -5.40 -8.06 1.40
N GLN A 49 -4.36 -8.74 0.93
CA GLN A 49 -4.01 -8.76 -0.49
C GLN A 49 -5.06 -9.53 -1.29
N ASN A 50 -5.54 -8.95 -2.38
CA ASN A 50 -6.45 -9.62 -3.31
C ASN A 50 -5.73 -10.77 -4.07
N GLU A 51 -6.50 -11.69 -4.64
CA GLU A 51 -5.98 -12.83 -5.40
C GLU A 51 -5.13 -12.41 -6.60
N ASP A 52 -5.51 -11.31 -7.27
CA ASP A 52 -4.79 -10.69 -8.39
C ASP A 52 -3.48 -9.96 -7.97
N GLY A 53 -3.17 -9.96 -6.69
CA GLY A 53 -1.98 -9.31 -6.14
C GLY A 53 -2.16 -7.85 -5.77
N SER A 54 -3.30 -7.26 -6.02
CA SER A 54 -3.61 -5.86 -5.70
C SER A 54 -4.04 -5.65 -4.25
N TRP A 55 -4.16 -4.38 -3.88
CA TRP A 55 -4.82 -3.95 -2.64
C TRP A 55 -5.88 -2.90 -2.94
N GLY A 56 -7.01 -3.01 -2.24
CA GLY A 56 -8.12 -2.09 -2.36
C GLY A 56 -8.84 -1.86 -1.04
N GLU A 57 -8.99 -0.58 -0.68
CA GLU A 57 -9.69 -0.13 0.50
C GLU A 57 -10.78 0.88 0.14
N SER A 58 -11.98 0.66 0.66
CA SER A 58 -13.12 1.53 0.43
C SER A 58 -13.03 2.83 1.23
N CYS A 59 -13.49 3.93 0.65
CA CYS A 59 -13.71 5.19 1.35
C CYS A 59 -14.60 5.05 2.60
N LYS A 60 -15.44 4.02 2.65
CA LYS A 60 -16.25 3.69 3.85
C LYS A 60 -15.40 3.46 5.09
N SER A 61 -14.14 3.02 4.95
CA SER A 61 -13.21 2.88 6.09
C SER A 61 -13.09 4.18 6.91
N ALA A 62 -13.09 5.34 6.25
CA ALA A 62 -13.02 6.64 6.92
C ALA A 62 -14.27 6.95 7.75
N GLU A 63 -15.41 6.39 7.37
CA GLU A 63 -16.71 6.62 7.99
C GLU A 63 -16.95 5.71 9.20
N VAL A 64 -16.66 4.42 9.02
CA VAL A 64 -16.93 3.39 10.03
C VAL A 64 -15.75 3.13 10.97
N LYS A 65 -14.58 3.75 10.69
CA LYS A 65 -13.37 3.63 11.51
C LYS A 65 -12.85 2.19 11.67
N THR A 66 -13.00 1.41 10.61
CA THR A 66 -12.41 0.08 10.46
C THR A 66 -12.12 -0.18 8.99
N TYR A 67 -11.18 -1.07 8.69
CA TYR A 67 -10.86 -1.43 7.31
C TYR A 67 -12.08 -2.05 6.61
N VAL A 68 -12.43 -1.52 5.45
CA VAL A 68 -13.47 -2.04 4.57
C VAL A 68 -12.83 -2.32 3.20
N PRO A 69 -12.78 -3.58 2.76
CA PRO A 69 -12.18 -3.92 1.47
C PRO A 69 -12.99 -3.38 0.29
N LEU A 70 -12.32 -3.12 -0.82
CA LEU A 70 -12.92 -3.05 -2.14
C LEU A 70 -12.89 -4.44 -2.78
N SER A 71 -13.82 -4.69 -3.71
CA SER A 71 -13.83 -5.91 -4.53
C SER A 71 -12.75 -5.94 -5.62
N TYR A 72 -11.99 -4.86 -5.78
CA TYR A 72 -10.89 -4.71 -6.73
C TYR A 72 -9.77 -3.86 -6.10
N GLY A 73 -8.56 -3.96 -6.65
CA GLY A 73 -7.45 -3.14 -6.22
C GLY A 73 -7.39 -1.79 -6.92
N THR A 74 -6.73 -0.83 -6.28
CA THR A 74 -6.38 0.45 -6.90
C THR A 74 -4.88 0.54 -7.12
N LEU A 75 -4.44 1.28 -8.14
CA LEU A 75 -3.01 1.50 -8.41
C LEU A 75 -2.31 2.16 -7.21
N VAL A 76 -2.95 3.16 -6.62
CA VAL A 76 -2.37 3.93 -5.52
C VAL A 76 -2.22 3.08 -4.26
N GLN A 77 -3.27 2.35 -3.87
CA GLN A 77 -3.23 1.53 -2.65
C GLN A 77 -2.34 0.30 -2.83
N THR A 78 -2.30 -0.27 -4.03
CA THR A 78 -1.36 -1.35 -4.37
C THR A 78 0.08 -0.86 -4.29
N ALA A 79 0.38 0.34 -4.81
CA ALA A 79 1.71 0.92 -4.72
C ALA A 79 2.12 1.19 -3.27
N TRP A 80 1.24 1.76 -2.44
CA TRP A 80 1.51 1.97 -1.03
C TRP A 80 1.80 0.65 -0.29
N ALA A 81 0.98 -0.37 -0.50
CA ALA A 81 1.16 -1.67 0.17
C ALA A 81 2.45 -2.38 -0.30
N ALA A 82 2.71 -2.41 -1.61
CA ALA A 82 3.92 -3.03 -2.16
C ALA A 82 5.19 -2.32 -1.67
N GLU A 83 5.21 -0.97 -1.67
CA GLU A 83 6.35 -0.21 -1.16
C GLU A 83 6.57 -0.42 0.34
N ALA A 84 5.48 -0.45 1.14
CA ALA A 84 5.58 -0.75 2.57
C ALA A 84 6.19 -2.13 2.84
N LEU A 85 5.78 -3.14 2.08
CA LEU A 85 6.36 -4.48 2.19
C LEU A 85 7.83 -4.49 1.80
N LEU A 86 8.24 -3.79 0.74
CA LEU A 86 9.63 -3.68 0.28
C LEU A 86 10.58 -3.07 1.31
N GLN A 87 10.07 -2.36 2.31
CA GLN A 87 10.91 -1.85 3.40
C GLN A 87 11.48 -2.97 4.28
N TYR A 88 10.81 -4.12 4.34
CA TYR A 88 11.12 -5.18 5.29
C TYR A 88 11.15 -6.59 4.70
N GLU A 89 10.52 -6.80 3.57
CA GLU A 89 10.48 -8.08 2.84
C GLU A 89 11.46 -8.06 1.67
N LYS A 90 11.85 -9.25 1.23
CA LYS A 90 12.68 -9.42 0.05
C LYS A 90 11.89 -9.14 -1.23
N PRO A 91 12.52 -8.64 -2.30
CA PRO A 91 11.83 -8.32 -3.55
C PRO A 91 11.15 -9.55 -4.19
N HIS A 92 11.72 -10.75 -4.03
CA HIS A 92 11.14 -12.00 -4.54
C HIS A 92 10.04 -12.60 -3.64
N HIS A 93 9.67 -11.93 -2.52
CA HIS A 93 8.55 -12.41 -1.71
C HIS A 93 7.25 -12.35 -2.51
N GLN A 94 6.45 -13.43 -2.48
CA GLN A 94 5.26 -13.60 -3.33
C GLN A 94 4.28 -12.40 -3.27
N ALA A 95 4.02 -11.84 -2.09
CA ALA A 95 3.13 -10.70 -1.96
C ALA A 95 3.68 -9.45 -2.66
N VAL A 96 5.01 -9.24 -2.63
CA VAL A 96 5.67 -8.13 -3.32
C VAL A 96 5.59 -8.34 -4.83
N THR A 97 6.02 -9.50 -5.33
CA THR A 97 6.04 -9.78 -6.78
C THR A 97 4.66 -9.68 -7.42
N LYS A 98 3.62 -10.22 -6.76
CA LYS A 98 2.23 -10.08 -7.24
C LYS A 98 1.79 -8.61 -7.31
N GLY A 99 2.08 -7.82 -6.28
CA GLY A 99 1.72 -6.38 -6.27
C GLY A 99 2.45 -5.59 -7.37
N ILE A 100 3.73 -5.86 -7.58
CA ILE A 100 4.51 -5.25 -8.66
C ILE A 100 3.98 -5.68 -10.04
N SER A 101 3.65 -6.96 -10.23
CA SER A 101 3.02 -7.44 -11.47
C SER A 101 1.72 -6.70 -11.76
N PHE A 102 0.84 -6.55 -10.75
CA PHE A 102 -0.40 -5.78 -10.89
C PHE A 102 -0.15 -4.36 -11.38
N LEU A 103 0.83 -3.64 -10.79
CA LEU A 103 1.17 -2.27 -11.21
C LEU A 103 1.66 -2.21 -12.67
N ILE A 104 2.46 -3.18 -13.11
CA ILE A 104 2.98 -3.26 -14.47
C ILE A 104 1.86 -3.57 -15.48
N GLU A 105 0.98 -4.51 -15.16
CA GLU A 105 -0.12 -4.93 -16.01
C GLU A 105 -1.17 -3.82 -16.20
N ASN A 106 -1.38 -2.99 -15.16
CA ASN A 106 -2.32 -1.88 -15.20
C ASN A 106 -1.67 -0.53 -15.58
N ARG A 107 -0.50 -0.53 -16.24
CA ARG A 107 0.24 0.67 -16.65
C ARG A 107 -0.48 1.57 -17.66
N HIS A 108 -1.61 1.16 -18.19
CA HIS A 108 -2.42 1.97 -19.10
C HIS A 108 -3.24 3.04 -18.36
N TYR A 109 -3.30 2.96 -17.04
CA TYR A 109 -3.96 3.95 -16.17
C TYR A 109 -5.43 4.20 -16.52
N GLU A 110 -6.17 3.12 -16.72
CA GLU A 110 -7.60 3.14 -17.08
C GLU A 110 -8.46 2.38 -16.07
N GLY A 111 -9.77 2.57 -16.15
CA GLY A 111 -10.76 1.84 -15.37
C GLY A 111 -10.80 2.20 -13.87
N ASP A 112 -11.48 1.36 -13.10
CA ASP A 112 -11.73 1.57 -11.68
C ASP A 112 -10.47 1.55 -10.84
N ALA A 113 -9.51 0.70 -11.18
CA ALA A 113 -8.20 0.63 -10.51
C ALA A 113 -7.44 1.98 -10.53
N PHE A 114 -7.67 2.78 -11.58
CA PHE A 114 -7.06 4.09 -11.75
C PHE A 114 -7.92 5.23 -11.21
N SER A 115 -9.25 5.14 -11.35
CA SER A 115 -10.17 6.27 -11.14
C SER A 115 -10.68 6.40 -9.71
N TYR A 116 -10.54 5.38 -8.87
CA TYR A 116 -11.04 5.41 -7.50
C TYR A 116 -10.36 6.49 -6.65
N PRO A 117 -11.12 7.30 -5.88
CA PRO A 117 -10.54 8.32 -5.01
C PRO A 117 -9.82 7.67 -3.82
N THR A 118 -8.57 8.08 -3.60
CA THR A 118 -7.72 7.58 -2.52
C THR A 118 -7.32 8.65 -1.51
N GLY A 119 -7.79 9.89 -1.71
CA GLY A 119 -7.63 10.99 -0.76
C GLY A 119 -8.89 11.24 0.04
N ILE A 120 -8.72 11.69 1.29
CA ILE A 120 -9.82 12.11 2.16
C ILE A 120 -9.85 13.63 2.19
N GLY A 121 -10.90 14.23 1.62
CA GLY A 121 -11.16 15.64 1.79
C GLY A 121 -11.90 15.90 3.11
N LEU A 122 -13.12 15.41 3.21
CA LEU A 122 -13.90 15.45 4.45
C LEU A 122 -14.67 14.11 4.56
N PRO A 123 -14.42 13.31 5.61
CA PRO A 123 -15.11 12.03 5.81
C PRO A 123 -16.62 12.20 5.74
N LYS A 124 -17.30 11.29 5.03
CA LYS A 124 -18.76 11.30 4.76
C LYS A 124 -19.24 12.41 3.81
N GLN A 125 -18.39 13.36 3.44
CA GLN A 125 -18.75 14.49 2.59
C GLN A 125 -18.19 14.34 1.18
N PHE A 126 -16.86 14.28 1.06
CA PHE A 126 -16.21 14.07 -0.22
C PHE A 126 -14.82 13.44 -0.08
N TYR A 127 -14.46 12.69 -1.12
CA TYR A 127 -13.16 12.06 -1.30
C TYR A 127 -12.50 12.61 -2.55
N ILE A 128 -11.18 12.60 -2.58
CA ILE A 128 -10.40 13.27 -3.61
C ILE A 128 -9.62 12.22 -4.42
N ARG A 129 -9.75 12.31 -5.73
CA ARG A 129 -8.86 11.66 -6.66
C ARG A 129 -7.77 12.64 -7.06
N TYR A 130 -6.55 12.39 -6.61
CA TYR A 130 -5.38 13.15 -7.06
C TYR A 130 -4.86 12.57 -8.38
N HIS A 131 -4.86 13.38 -9.44
CA HIS A 131 -4.43 12.96 -10.77
C HIS A 131 -3.02 12.37 -10.82
N SER A 132 -2.09 12.94 -10.04
CA SER A 132 -0.70 12.53 -10.00
C SER A 132 -0.44 11.25 -9.21
N TYR A 133 -1.32 10.88 -8.27
CA TYR A 133 -1.08 9.79 -7.33
C TYR A 133 -0.83 8.42 -8.01
N PRO A 134 -1.64 7.99 -8.97
CA PRO A 134 -1.39 6.71 -9.65
C PRO A 134 -0.01 6.64 -10.31
N TYR A 135 0.46 7.75 -10.88
CA TYR A 135 1.77 7.82 -11.51
C TYR A 135 2.90 7.86 -10.49
N VAL A 136 2.82 8.81 -9.55
CA VAL A 136 3.90 9.06 -8.57
C VAL A 136 4.12 7.84 -7.68
N PHE A 137 3.06 7.27 -7.10
CA PHE A 137 3.20 6.15 -6.17
C PHE A 137 3.54 4.84 -6.90
N SER A 138 3.02 4.60 -8.10
CA SER A 138 3.46 3.44 -8.91
C SER A 138 4.94 3.53 -9.25
N LEU A 139 5.43 4.70 -9.70
CA LEU A 139 6.85 4.91 -9.98
C LEU A 139 7.72 4.77 -8.73
N LEU A 140 7.25 5.25 -7.58
CA LEU A 140 7.97 5.10 -6.31
C LEU A 140 8.12 3.63 -5.92
N ALA A 141 7.03 2.86 -5.97
CA ALA A 141 7.06 1.44 -5.65
C ALA A 141 7.96 0.64 -6.61
N LEU A 142 7.86 0.90 -7.91
CA LEU A 142 8.69 0.26 -8.94
C LEU A 142 10.17 0.63 -8.78
N SER A 143 10.49 1.90 -8.52
CA SER A 143 11.87 2.35 -8.26
C SER A 143 12.44 1.71 -6.99
N THR A 144 11.64 1.60 -5.94
CA THR A 144 12.06 0.93 -4.69
C THR A 144 12.32 -0.56 -4.95
N PHE A 145 11.42 -1.22 -5.71
CA PHE A 145 11.61 -2.62 -6.10
C PHE A 145 12.91 -2.85 -6.87
N MET A 146 13.21 -2.03 -7.88
CA MET A 146 14.45 -2.12 -8.64
C MET A 146 15.69 -1.97 -7.74
N LYS A 147 15.73 -0.92 -6.92
CA LYS A 147 16.85 -0.66 -6.01
C LYS A 147 17.10 -1.79 -4.99
N VAL A 148 16.03 -2.42 -4.50
CA VAL A 148 16.15 -3.53 -3.54
C VAL A 148 16.58 -4.81 -4.25
N SER A 149 16.12 -5.05 -5.49
CA SER A 149 16.51 -6.20 -6.32
C SER A 149 18.00 -6.13 -6.68
N GLU A 150 18.48 -5.00 -7.17
CA GLU A 150 19.90 -4.79 -7.50
C GLU A 150 20.82 -5.06 -6.29
N LYS A 151 20.46 -4.54 -5.11
CA LYS A 151 21.23 -4.79 -3.88
C LYS A 151 21.22 -6.23 -3.40
N GLU A 152 20.25 -7.03 -3.80
CA GLU A 152 20.21 -8.45 -3.45
C GLU A 152 21.05 -9.30 -4.41
N GLU A 153 21.17 -8.90 -5.68
CA GLU A 153 22.01 -9.55 -6.67
C GLU A 153 23.52 -9.32 -6.43
N GLU A 154 23.88 -8.20 -5.77
CA GLU A 154 25.26 -7.86 -5.45
C GLU A 154 25.83 -8.60 -4.20
N LYS A 155 25.02 -9.42 -3.51
CA LYS A 155 25.39 -10.15 -2.27
C LYS A 155 25.64 -11.62 -2.50
#